data_da74b662bb12229ffbfc392d7ed5acce
#
_entry.id   da74b662bb12229ffbfc392d7ed5acce
#
_cell.length_a   1.000
_cell.length_b   1.000
_cell.length_c   1.000
_cell.angle_alpha   90.00
_cell.angle_beta   90.00
_cell.angle_gamma   90.00
#
_symmetry.space_group_name_H-M   'P 1'
#
loop_
_entity.id
_entity.type
_entity.pdbx_description
1 polymer ?
#
loop_
_entity_poly.entity_id
_entity_poly.type
_entity_poly.pdbx_seq_one_letter_code
_entity_poly.pdbx_strand_id
1 'polypeptide(L)'
;APAADAPAADAPAADDAKVGATVLKCAFNQTITNPEAVTLQKLSDDLYDATEGRYSIEVYPDAQLGDQAQTLEQVTMGTLDMALVANSIVETYASDFAIIGTPYVYDSIEHQEKVFVSGKLDELYATTEQYGFTVLAAYSLGARNLYTAKAPVTTPEELAGMKIRVMGSETCINMMNAMGGVGVEMPQGDVYSAIQTGTLDGAENNIITYVDLVQYEVAPYYNYTGHLMIPDELCIANDVLAAMSEEDQAALKQCALDSIPYMFDLCDELRADYEAQAVEKGVTFSEADVPAFQALCADLIQTVAGRNELTQSVYDAILSER
;
A
#
# COMPACT_ATOMS: atom_id res chain seq x y z
N ALA A 1 -1.25 -28.10 6.08
CA ALA A 1 -0.99 -28.41 4.68
C ALA A 1 0.31 -27.68 4.31
N PRO A 2 1.20 -28.24 3.43
CA PRO A 2 2.42 -27.54 3.06
C PRO A 2 2.07 -26.30 2.22
N ALA A 3 2.77 -25.20 2.49
CA ALA A 3 2.70 -23.98 1.68
C ALA A 3 2.99 -24.33 0.21
N ALA A 4 2.15 -23.83 -0.70
CA ALA A 4 2.36 -23.98 -2.13
C ALA A 4 3.51 -23.07 -2.55
N ASP A 5 4.45 -23.61 -3.38
CA ASP A 5 5.50 -22.84 -4.03
C ASP A 5 4.87 -21.75 -4.90
N ALA A 6 4.92 -20.52 -4.41
CA ALA A 6 4.81 -19.32 -5.25
C ALA A 6 6.14 -19.21 -6.04
N PRO A 7 6.14 -18.69 -7.28
CA PRO A 7 7.38 -18.33 -7.93
C PRO A 7 8.00 -17.21 -7.10
N ALA A 8 9.04 -17.55 -6.35
CA ALA A 8 9.85 -16.58 -5.67
C ALA A 8 10.48 -15.68 -6.74
N ALA A 9 10.18 -14.38 -6.74
CA ALA A 9 11.21 -13.45 -7.13
C ALA A 9 12.44 -13.87 -6.30
N ASP A 10 13.60 -14.07 -6.94
CA ASP A 10 14.82 -14.44 -6.25
C ASP A 10 15.10 -13.42 -5.14
N ALA A 11 14.52 -13.65 -3.96
CA ALA A 11 14.95 -12.94 -2.77
C ALA A 11 16.42 -13.34 -2.56
N PRO A 12 17.35 -12.39 -2.43
CA PRO A 12 18.73 -12.72 -2.14
C PRO A 12 18.75 -13.64 -0.92
N ALA A 13 19.51 -14.73 -1.05
CA ALA A 13 19.69 -15.66 0.05
C ALA A 13 20.23 -14.88 1.28
N ALA A 14 19.72 -15.16 2.46
CA ALA A 14 20.05 -14.46 3.70
C ALA A 14 21.56 -14.40 4.05
N ASP A 15 22.40 -15.15 3.34
CA ASP A 15 23.85 -15.20 3.50
C ASP A 15 24.62 -14.06 2.80
N ASP A 16 23.99 -13.28 1.90
CA ASP A 16 24.64 -12.20 1.13
C ASP A 16 24.15 -10.79 1.53
N ALA A 17 23.26 -10.68 2.52
CA ALA A 17 22.73 -9.39 2.96
C ALA A 17 23.84 -8.49 3.54
N LYS A 18 23.95 -7.26 3.02
CA LYS A 18 24.86 -6.24 3.54
C LYS A 18 24.34 -5.72 4.87
N VAL A 19 25.15 -5.85 5.94
CA VAL A 19 24.78 -5.41 7.28
C VAL A 19 25.60 -4.18 7.67
N GLY A 20 24.94 -3.05 7.88
CA GLY A 20 25.55 -1.79 8.29
C GLY A 20 25.97 -1.77 9.77
N ALA A 21 26.82 -0.79 10.14
CA ALA A 21 27.18 -0.56 11.53
C ALA A 21 25.95 -0.21 12.41
N THR A 22 24.97 0.45 11.81
CA THR A 22 23.64 0.70 12.38
C THR A 22 22.60 0.03 11.49
N VAL A 23 21.76 -0.83 12.09
CA VAL A 23 20.68 -1.53 11.39
C VAL A 23 19.36 -0.86 11.75
N LEU A 24 18.67 -0.29 10.75
CA LEU A 24 17.34 0.30 10.91
C LEU A 24 16.29 -0.81 10.79
N LYS A 25 15.44 -0.96 11.79
CA LYS A 25 14.37 -1.96 11.79
C LYS A 25 13.14 -1.41 11.08
N CYS A 26 12.71 -2.08 10.01
CA CYS A 26 11.52 -1.72 9.25
C CYS A 26 10.43 -2.77 9.41
N ALA A 27 9.30 -2.41 9.99
CA ALA A 27 8.13 -3.27 10.07
C ALA A 27 7.41 -3.34 8.72
N PHE A 28 6.93 -4.54 8.39
CA PHE A 28 6.15 -4.79 7.20
C PHE A 28 5.07 -5.84 7.46
N ASN A 29 3.85 -5.65 6.97
CA ASN A 29 2.74 -6.54 7.29
C ASN A 29 2.48 -7.65 6.27
N GLN A 30 3.18 -7.65 5.14
CA GLN A 30 3.07 -8.64 4.08
C GLN A 30 4.25 -9.64 4.13
N THR A 31 4.26 -10.60 3.20
CA THR A 31 5.31 -11.63 3.13
C THR A 31 6.66 -11.04 2.70
N ILE A 32 7.75 -11.72 3.05
CA ILE A 32 9.11 -11.31 2.64
C ILE A 32 9.34 -11.39 1.13
N THR A 33 8.52 -12.17 0.41
CA THR A 33 8.56 -12.32 -1.05
C THR A 33 7.73 -11.29 -1.79
N ASN A 34 6.96 -10.47 -1.07
CA ASN A 34 6.18 -9.38 -1.65
C ASN A 34 7.10 -8.36 -2.33
N PRO A 35 6.74 -7.81 -3.51
CA PRO A 35 7.55 -6.82 -4.22
C PRO A 35 8.04 -5.64 -3.37
N GLU A 36 7.23 -5.18 -2.43
CA GLU A 36 7.62 -4.12 -1.50
C GLU A 36 8.75 -4.56 -0.56
N ALA A 37 8.70 -5.78 -0.03
CA ALA A 37 9.79 -6.28 0.80
C ALA A 37 11.09 -6.47 -0.01
N VAL A 38 10.99 -6.95 -1.25
CA VAL A 38 12.13 -7.05 -2.18
C VAL A 38 12.71 -5.67 -2.46
N THR A 39 11.86 -4.66 -2.66
CA THR A 39 12.27 -3.26 -2.84
C THR A 39 12.96 -2.70 -1.60
N LEU A 40 12.44 -2.97 -0.40
CA LEU A 40 13.08 -2.56 0.86
C LEU A 40 14.44 -3.22 1.06
N GLN A 41 14.63 -4.47 0.63
CA GLN A 41 15.94 -5.13 0.67
C GLN A 41 16.93 -4.48 -0.28
N LYS A 42 16.50 -4.17 -1.52
CA LYS A 42 17.31 -3.41 -2.47
C LYS A 42 17.67 -2.03 -1.92
N LEU A 43 16.70 -1.31 -1.35
CA LEU A 43 16.93 -0.03 -0.69
C LEU A 43 17.98 -0.15 0.44
N SER A 44 17.95 -1.24 1.21
CA SER A 44 18.94 -1.52 2.25
C SER A 44 20.35 -1.65 1.67
N ASP A 45 20.50 -2.38 0.56
CA ASP A 45 21.79 -2.57 -0.12
C ASP A 45 22.32 -1.26 -0.71
N ASP A 46 21.45 -0.47 -1.33
CA ASP A 46 21.78 0.83 -1.89
C ASP A 46 22.19 1.82 -0.78
N LEU A 47 21.48 1.83 0.35
CA LEU A 47 21.79 2.65 1.51
C LEU A 47 23.14 2.25 2.13
N TYR A 48 23.41 0.94 2.24
CA TYR A 48 24.69 0.45 2.73
C TYR A 48 25.86 0.96 1.86
N ASP A 49 25.72 0.87 0.55
CA ASP A 49 26.76 1.35 -0.38
C ASP A 49 26.90 2.88 -0.34
N ALA A 50 25.78 3.62 -0.35
CA ALA A 50 25.79 5.09 -0.31
C ALA A 50 26.35 5.65 1.00
N THR A 51 26.19 4.90 2.10
CA THR A 51 26.72 5.31 3.43
C THR A 51 28.03 4.61 3.80
N GLU A 52 28.71 3.96 2.85
CA GLU A 52 29.98 3.24 3.09
C GLU A 52 29.91 2.25 4.27
N GLY A 53 28.77 1.54 4.40
CA GLY A 53 28.54 0.55 5.43
C GLY A 53 28.09 1.10 6.79
N ARG A 54 27.71 2.37 6.88
CA ARG A 54 27.21 2.95 8.16
C ARG A 54 25.80 2.51 8.48
N TYR A 55 24.91 2.36 7.47
CA TYR A 55 23.51 2.02 7.66
C TYR A 55 23.06 0.86 6.77
N SER A 56 22.12 0.08 7.24
CA SER A 56 21.33 -0.90 6.49
C SER A 56 19.92 -0.99 7.07
N ILE A 57 19.00 -1.63 6.35
CA ILE A 57 17.61 -1.83 6.80
C ILE A 57 17.38 -3.33 7.00
N GLU A 58 16.79 -3.72 8.12
CA GLU A 58 16.31 -5.08 8.38
C GLU A 58 14.78 -5.07 8.34
N VAL A 59 14.20 -5.85 7.40
CA VAL A 59 12.75 -5.94 7.23
C VAL A 59 12.18 -7.03 8.13
N TYR A 60 11.14 -6.69 8.90
CA TYR A 60 10.36 -7.58 9.75
C TYR A 60 9.00 -7.81 9.10
N PRO A 61 8.84 -8.88 8.27
CA PRO A 61 7.63 -9.15 7.50
C PRO A 61 6.52 -9.80 8.34
N ASP A 62 5.41 -10.16 7.70
CA ASP A 62 4.32 -10.96 8.26
C ASP A 62 3.70 -10.36 9.55
N ALA A 63 3.70 -9.03 9.67
CA ALA A 63 3.24 -8.31 10.86
C ALA A 63 3.90 -8.78 12.19
N GLN A 64 5.17 -9.25 12.15
CA GLN A 64 5.90 -9.74 13.33
C GLN A 64 6.01 -8.69 14.43
N LEU A 65 6.04 -7.40 14.10
CA LEU A 65 6.15 -6.30 15.05
C LEU A 65 4.79 -5.64 15.37
N GLY A 66 3.70 -6.16 14.81
CA GLY A 66 2.34 -5.66 14.96
C GLY A 66 1.67 -5.35 13.61
N ASP A 67 0.38 -4.98 13.65
CA ASP A 67 -0.32 -4.48 12.47
C ASP A 67 0.19 -3.08 12.07
N GLN A 68 -0.27 -2.56 10.92
CA GLN A 68 0.22 -1.28 10.39
C GLN A 68 -0.05 -0.09 11.33
N ALA A 69 -1.20 -0.06 12.02
CA ALA A 69 -1.52 1.01 12.96
C ALA A 69 -0.59 0.95 14.20
N GLN A 70 -0.35 -0.25 14.72
CA GLN A 70 0.55 -0.47 15.86
C GLN A 70 2.00 -0.13 15.50
N THR A 71 2.45 -0.48 14.30
CA THR A 71 3.83 -0.21 13.87
C THR A 71 4.07 1.25 13.57
N LEU A 72 3.11 1.97 12.97
CA LEU A 72 3.23 3.42 12.80
C LEU A 72 3.20 4.14 14.16
N GLU A 73 2.38 3.70 15.12
CA GLU A 73 2.42 4.22 16.49
C GLU A 73 3.80 4.02 17.13
N GLN A 74 4.43 2.85 16.97
CA GLN A 74 5.79 2.61 17.47
C GLN A 74 6.82 3.54 16.81
N VAL A 75 6.69 3.82 15.51
CA VAL A 75 7.53 4.80 14.79
C VAL A 75 7.34 6.20 15.35
N THR A 76 6.09 6.64 15.57
CA THR A 76 5.81 7.97 16.16
C THR A 76 6.39 8.14 17.57
N MET A 77 6.49 7.05 18.32
CA MET A 77 7.07 7.02 19.67
C MET A 77 8.59 6.82 19.68
N GLY A 78 9.24 6.60 18.51
CA GLY A 78 10.67 6.32 18.40
C GLY A 78 11.10 4.95 18.98
N THR A 79 10.16 4.00 19.14
CA THR A 79 10.46 2.64 19.60
C THR A 79 10.70 1.65 18.46
N LEU A 80 10.36 2.05 17.24
CA LEU A 80 10.66 1.38 15.98
C LEU A 80 11.24 2.43 15.03
N ASP A 81 12.26 2.04 14.25
CA ASP A 81 12.96 2.99 13.39
C ASP A 81 12.13 3.34 12.16
N MET A 82 11.56 2.35 11.48
CA MET A 82 10.84 2.49 10.21
C MET A 82 9.64 1.56 10.13
N ALA A 83 8.67 1.93 9.33
CA ALA A 83 7.55 1.05 8.93
C ALA A 83 7.11 1.38 7.50
N LEU A 84 6.70 0.35 6.74
CA LEU A 84 5.97 0.53 5.50
C LEU A 84 4.50 0.27 5.78
N VAL A 85 3.67 1.30 5.59
CA VAL A 85 2.25 1.28 5.97
C VAL A 85 1.37 1.90 4.89
N ALA A 86 0.15 1.38 4.73
CA ALA A 86 -0.80 1.95 3.77
C ALA A 86 -1.16 3.40 4.13
N ASN A 87 -1.36 4.23 3.12
CA ASN A 87 -1.81 5.61 3.23
C ASN A 87 -3.02 5.79 4.15
N SER A 88 -3.92 4.81 4.17
CA SER A 88 -5.08 4.82 5.07
C SER A 88 -4.70 4.93 6.56
N ILE A 89 -3.54 4.43 6.94
CA ILE A 89 -3.03 4.54 8.31
C ILE A 89 -2.39 5.91 8.53
N VAL A 90 -1.61 6.41 7.56
CA VAL A 90 -1.04 7.78 7.62
C VAL A 90 -2.15 8.83 7.68
N GLU A 91 -3.25 8.64 6.94
CA GLU A 91 -4.45 9.50 6.95
C GLU A 91 -5.03 9.67 8.37
N THR A 92 -4.90 8.67 9.25
CA THR A 92 -5.42 8.78 10.64
C THR A 92 -4.64 9.78 11.49
N TYR A 93 -3.40 10.10 11.12
CA TYR A 93 -2.57 11.14 11.74
C TYR A 93 -2.67 12.46 10.97
N ALA A 94 -2.48 12.41 9.67
CA ALA A 94 -2.44 13.54 8.75
C ALA A 94 -3.59 13.42 7.74
N SER A 95 -4.76 13.98 8.08
CA SER A 95 -6.02 13.80 7.31
C SER A 95 -5.94 14.27 5.85
N ASP A 96 -4.97 15.13 5.51
CA ASP A 96 -4.76 15.60 4.14
C ASP A 96 -4.22 14.49 3.21
N PHE A 97 -3.64 13.42 3.77
CA PHE A 97 -3.25 12.24 3.02
C PHE A 97 -4.44 11.51 2.35
N ALA A 98 -5.66 11.78 2.79
CA ALA A 98 -6.86 11.31 2.13
C ALA A 98 -6.84 11.57 0.62
N ILE A 99 -6.23 12.69 0.15
CA ILE A 99 -6.27 13.08 -1.27
C ILE A 99 -5.55 12.09 -2.19
N ILE A 100 -4.42 11.53 -1.76
CA ILE A 100 -3.66 10.54 -2.53
C ILE A 100 -4.20 9.11 -2.39
N GLY A 101 -5.14 8.89 -1.46
CA GLY A 101 -5.89 7.66 -1.23
C GLY A 101 -7.36 7.73 -1.65
N THR A 102 -7.78 8.75 -2.43
CA THR A 102 -9.16 8.81 -2.93
C THR A 102 -9.37 7.83 -4.09
N PRO A 103 -10.58 7.25 -4.23
CA PRO A 103 -10.87 6.34 -5.33
C PRO A 103 -10.74 7.05 -6.69
N TYR A 104 -10.17 6.34 -7.67
CA TYR A 104 -10.03 6.82 -9.07
C TYR A 104 -9.27 8.14 -9.24
N VAL A 105 -8.43 8.53 -8.29
CA VAL A 105 -7.64 9.76 -8.40
C VAL A 105 -6.51 9.64 -9.42
N TYR A 106 -5.99 8.42 -9.62
CA TYR A 106 -5.00 8.10 -10.65
C TYR A 106 -5.67 7.41 -11.84
N ASP A 107 -5.24 7.75 -13.05
CA ASP A 107 -5.79 7.18 -14.30
C ASP A 107 -5.13 5.83 -14.65
N SER A 108 -3.87 5.63 -14.23
CA SER A 108 -3.08 4.42 -14.46
C SER A 108 -1.95 4.29 -13.45
N ILE A 109 -1.28 3.15 -13.48
CA ILE A 109 -0.10 2.88 -12.65
C ILE A 109 1.05 3.81 -13.04
N GLU A 110 1.28 4.02 -14.34
CA GLU A 110 2.31 4.92 -14.84
C GLU A 110 2.02 6.39 -14.47
N HIS A 111 0.74 6.78 -14.41
CA HIS A 111 0.36 8.08 -13.89
C HIS A 111 0.70 8.23 -12.41
N GLN A 112 0.40 7.19 -11.60
CA GLN A 112 0.72 7.20 -10.17
C GLN A 112 2.23 7.27 -9.93
N GLU A 113 3.03 6.50 -10.67
CA GLU A 113 4.50 6.54 -10.60
C GLU A 113 5.04 7.93 -10.90
N LYS A 114 4.59 8.57 -11.99
CA LYS A 114 5.00 9.95 -12.32
C LYS A 114 4.72 10.92 -11.18
N VAL A 115 3.57 10.81 -10.52
CA VAL A 115 3.22 11.64 -9.37
C VAL A 115 4.22 11.41 -8.23
N PHE A 116 4.56 10.16 -7.92
CA PHE A 116 5.41 9.83 -6.77
C PHE A 116 6.87 10.29 -6.95
N VAL A 117 7.39 10.25 -8.18
CA VAL A 117 8.76 10.71 -8.46
C VAL A 117 8.85 12.21 -8.76
N SER A 118 7.73 12.91 -8.87
CA SER A 118 7.70 14.32 -9.32
C SER A 118 8.19 15.34 -8.28
N GLY A 119 8.27 14.95 -6.99
CA GLY A 119 8.49 15.88 -5.87
C GLY A 119 7.26 16.76 -5.52
N LYS A 120 6.13 16.60 -6.22
CA LYS A 120 4.92 17.41 -6.01
C LYS A 120 4.14 17.04 -4.74
N LEU A 121 4.51 15.93 -4.08
CA LEU A 121 3.95 15.48 -2.81
C LEU A 121 4.77 15.93 -1.59
N ASP A 122 5.91 16.60 -1.77
CA ASP A 122 6.83 16.95 -0.69
C ASP A 122 6.17 17.81 0.40
N GLU A 123 5.30 18.75 0.00
CA GLU A 123 4.57 19.59 0.97
C GLU A 123 3.58 18.76 1.79
N LEU A 124 2.91 17.78 1.17
CA LEU A 124 2.04 16.85 1.86
C LEU A 124 2.85 15.97 2.82
N TYR A 125 3.95 15.40 2.37
CA TYR A 125 4.81 14.53 3.19
C TYR A 125 5.38 15.28 4.40
N ALA A 126 5.78 16.54 4.25
CA ALA A 126 6.28 17.37 5.35
C ALA A 126 5.25 17.56 6.49
N THR A 127 3.95 17.40 6.22
CA THR A 127 2.92 17.52 7.27
C THR A 127 3.01 16.41 8.32
N THR A 128 3.69 15.30 8.03
CA THR A 128 3.84 14.16 8.95
C THR A 128 4.85 14.42 10.07
N GLU A 129 5.80 15.32 9.85
CA GLU A 129 6.87 15.61 10.82
C GLU A 129 6.32 16.04 12.20
N GLN A 130 5.21 16.77 12.24
CA GLN A 130 4.56 17.17 13.48
C GLN A 130 4.02 15.99 14.31
N TYR A 131 3.86 14.81 13.68
CA TYR A 131 3.36 13.59 14.33
C TYR A 131 4.48 12.63 14.75
N GLY A 132 5.75 13.03 14.58
CA GLY A 132 6.90 12.24 15.03
C GLY A 132 7.50 11.32 13.96
N PHE A 133 7.06 11.38 12.72
CA PHE A 133 7.61 10.59 11.62
C PHE A 133 7.72 11.40 10.32
N THR A 134 8.58 10.93 9.43
CA THR A 134 8.81 11.48 8.09
C THR A 134 8.51 10.42 7.04
N VAL A 135 7.74 10.76 5.99
CA VAL A 135 7.57 9.91 4.81
C VAL A 135 8.77 10.07 3.88
N LEU A 136 9.43 8.98 3.54
CA LEU A 136 10.61 8.96 2.66
C LEU A 136 10.26 8.67 1.20
N ALA A 137 9.31 7.77 0.98
CA ALA A 137 8.85 7.34 -0.34
C ALA A 137 7.43 6.78 -0.24
N ALA A 138 6.73 6.71 -1.37
CA ALA A 138 5.49 5.98 -1.52
C ALA A 138 5.64 4.90 -2.59
N TYR A 139 5.13 3.71 -2.31
CA TYR A 139 5.09 2.57 -3.22
C TYR A 139 3.66 2.24 -3.61
N SER A 140 3.46 1.34 -4.56
CA SER A 140 2.13 0.87 -4.94
C SER A 140 2.18 -0.53 -5.54
N LEU A 141 1.29 -1.39 -5.08
CA LEU A 141 1.06 -2.72 -5.66
C LEU A 141 0.02 -2.70 -6.81
N GLY A 142 -0.34 -1.50 -7.26
CA GLY A 142 -1.27 -1.26 -8.36
C GLY A 142 -2.75 -1.23 -7.96
N ALA A 143 -3.62 -1.41 -8.96
CA ALA A 143 -5.06 -1.24 -8.79
C ALA A 143 -5.67 -2.30 -7.86
N ARG A 144 -6.49 -1.83 -6.93
CA ARG A 144 -7.26 -2.66 -6.01
C ARG A 144 -8.65 -2.93 -6.59
N ASN A 145 -9.12 -4.14 -6.36
CA ASN A 145 -10.32 -4.70 -6.94
C ASN A 145 -11.15 -5.40 -5.87
N LEU A 146 -12.47 -5.48 -6.07
CA LEU A 146 -13.36 -6.23 -5.19
C LEU A 146 -13.15 -7.73 -5.35
N TYR A 147 -13.13 -8.47 -4.24
CA TYR A 147 -13.24 -9.93 -4.26
C TYR A 147 -14.27 -10.41 -3.25
N THR A 148 -15.08 -11.40 -3.64
CA THR A 148 -16.27 -11.80 -2.94
C THR A 148 -16.38 -13.32 -2.78
N ALA A 149 -17.08 -13.76 -1.71
CA ALA A 149 -17.16 -15.16 -1.33
C ALA A 149 -18.19 -15.98 -2.15
N LYS A 150 -19.31 -15.37 -2.59
CA LYS A 150 -20.49 -16.13 -3.05
C LYS A 150 -20.84 -15.97 -4.51
N ALA A 151 -20.59 -14.80 -5.09
CA ALA A 151 -20.95 -14.48 -6.46
C ALA A 151 -20.10 -13.30 -6.98
N PRO A 152 -19.89 -13.14 -8.29
CA PRO A 152 -19.29 -11.95 -8.86
C PRO A 152 -20.09 -10.69 -8.50
N VAL A 153 -19.38 -9.55 -8.44
CA VAL A 153 -19.97 -8.22 -8.25
C VAL A 153 -19.42 -7.31 -9.36
N THR A 154 -20.23 -7.07 -10.37
CA THR A 154 -19.84 -6.32 -11.57
C THR A 154 -20.52 -4.96 -11.67
N THR A 155 -21.58 -4.73 -10.88
CA THR A 155 -22.30 -3.45 -10.82
C THR A 155 -22.53 -2.97 -9.39
N PRO A 156 -22.77 -1.67 -9.18
CA PRO A 156 -23.10 -1.13 -7.85
C PRO A 156 -24.33 -1.78 -7.21
N GLU A 157 -25.33 -2.15 -8.01
CA GLU A 157 -26.56 -2.80 -7.53
C GLU A 157 -26.27 -4.18 -6.95
N GLU A 158 -25.32 -4.92 -7.53
CA GLU A 158 -24.90 -6.23 -7.01
C GLU A 158 -24.09 -6.10 -5.72
N LEU A 159 -23.40 -4.96 -5.51
CA LEU A 159 -22.67 -4.65 -4.28
C LEU A 159 -23.61 -4.23 -3.13
N ALA A 160 -24.85 -3.84 -3.43
CA ALA A 160 -25.75 -3.22 -2.46
C ALA A 160 -25.93 -4.03 -1.18
N GLY A 161 -25.52 -3.43 -0.06
CA GLY A 161 -25.66 -4.00 1.29
C GLY A 161 -24.65 -5.10 1.65
N MET A 162 -23.72 -5.46 0.75
CA MET A 162 -22.65 -6.41 1.06
C MET A 162 -21.65 -5.77 2.03
N LYS A 163 -21.23 -6.54 3.02
CA LYS A 163 -20.21 -6.16 3.99
C LYS A 163 -18.83 -6.43 3.39
N ILE A 164 -18.16 -5.39 2.96
CA ILE A 164 -16.85 -5.46 2.35
C ILE A 164 -15.81 -4.88 3.31
N ARG A 165 -14.78 -5.68 3.63
CA ARG A 165 -13.68 -5.16 4.42
C ARG A 165 -12.94 -4.08 3.66
N VAL A 166 -12.62 -3.01 4.35
CA VAL A 166 -11.75 -1.94 3.88
C VAL A 166 -10.63 -1.68 4.89
N MET A 167 -9.63 -0.91 4.48
CA MET A 167 -8.56 -0.45 5.38
C MET A 167 -9.07 0.61 6.36
N GLY A 168 -8.28 0.88 7.41
CA GLY A 168 -8.65 1.70 8.56
C GLY A 168 -8.59 3.20 8.29
N SER A 169 -9.41 3.72 7.36
CA SER A 169 -9.58 5.18 7.20
C SER A 169 -11.03 5.56 6.88
N GLU A 170 -11.36 6.80 7.18
CA GLU A 170 -12.67 7.38 6.82
C GLU A 170 -12.86 7.38 5.30
N THR A 171 -11.82 7.67 4.54
CA THR A 171 -11.85 7.69 3.06
C THR A 171 -12.17 6.31 2.51
N CYS A 172 -11.57 5.24 3.02
CA CYS A 172 -11.86 3.87 2.57
C CYS A 172 -13.28 3.43 2.91
N ILE A 173 -13.79 3.78 4.11
CA ILE A 173 -15.17 3.49 4.51
C ILE A 173 -16.16 4.25 3.60
N ASN A 174 -15.93 5.55 3.39
CA ASN A 174 -16.78 6.40 2.57
C ASN A 174 -16.76 5.98 1.10
N MET A 175 -15.61 5.55 0.56
CA MET A 175 -15.47 4.99 -0.77
C MET A 175 -16.39 3.77 -0.94
N MET A 176 -16.28 2.78 -0.06
CA MET A 176 -17.09 1.56 -0.17
C MET A 176 -18.58 1.84 -0.02
N ASN A 177 -18.95 2.75 0.89
CA ASN A 177 -20.33 3.17 1.06
C ASN A 177 -20.86 3.93 -0.17
N ALA A 178 -20.05 4.79 -0.79
CA ALA A 178 -20.42 5.48 -2.03
C ALA A 178 -20.63 4.50 -3.19
N MET A 179 -19.79 3.45 -3.28
CA MET A 179 -19.91 2.40 -4.29
C MET A 179 -21.17 1.52 -4.12
N GLY A 180 -21.88 1.62 -2.98
CA GLY A 180 -23.12 0.90 -2.70
C GLY A 180 -22.99 -0.23 -1.69
N GLY A 181 -21.78 -0.60 -1.28
CA GLY A 181 -21.52 -1.60 -0.24
C GLY A 181 -21.64 -1.04 1.17
N VAL A 182 -21.23 -1.85 2.14
CA VAL A 182 -21.04 -1.45 3.54
C VAL A 182 -19.57 -1.64 3.88
N GLY A 183 -18.82 -0.55 4.00
CA GLY A 183 -17.42 -0.58 4.39
C GLY A 183 -17.25 -1.00 5.86
N VAL A 184 -16.50 -2.07 6.09
CA VAL A 184 -16.19 -2.58 7.42
C VAL A 184 -14.68 -2.54 7.63
N GLU A 185 -14.24 -1.63 8.48
CA GLU A 185 -12.84 -1.51 8.85
C GLU A 185 -12.36 -2.75 9.62
N MET A 186 -11.19 -3.28 9.22
CA MET A 186 -10.59 -4.42 9.89
C MET A 186 -9.09 -4.55 9.53
N PRO A 187 -8.19 -4.92 10.49
CA PRO A 187 -6.81 -5.26 10.19
C PRO A 187 -6.69 -6.38 9.15
N GLN A 188 -5.63 -6.35 8.33
CA GLN A 188 -5.42 -7.30 7.23
C GLN A 188 -5.41 -8.77 7.71
N GLY A 189 -4.81 -9.05 8.87
CA GLY A 189 -4.68 -10.40 9.40
C GLY A 189 -6.01 -11.09 9.76
N ASP A 190 -7.09 -10.34 9.95
CA ASP A 190 -8.40 -10.86 10.34
C ASP A 190 -9.32 -11.16 9.14
N VAL A 191 -8.97 -10.67 7.94
CA VAL A 191 -9.85 -10.68 6.76
C VAL A 191 -10.22 -12.09 6.32
N TYR A 192 -9.24 -12.99 6.20
CA TYR A 192 -9.48 -14.37 5.78
C TYR A 192 -10.51 -15.07 6.67
N SER A 193 -10.32 -14.99 7.99
CA SER A 193 -11.22 -15.62 8.97
C SER A 193 -12.60 -14.98 8.97
N ALA A 194 -12.70 -13.66 8.79
CA ALA A 194 -13.96 -12.95 8.75
C ALA A 194 -14.80 -13.29 7.51
N ILE A 195 -14.17 -13.49 6.35
CA ILE A 195 -14.84 -13.96 5.14
C ILE A 195 -15.22 -15.44 5.29
N GLN A 196 -14.31 -16.28 5.78
CA GLN A 196 -14.55 -17.72 5.98
C GLN A 196 -15.75 -17.99 6.89
N THR A 197 -15.92 -17.20 7.94
CA THR A 197 -17.04 -17.32 8.89
C THR A 197 -18.32 -16.63 8.40
N GLY A 198 -18.28 -15.90 7.29
CA GLY A 198 -19.41 -15.15 6.75
C GLY A 198 -19.74 -13.87 7.52
N THR A 199 -18.82 -13.36 8.33
CA THR A 199 -18.92 -12.04 8.98
C THR A 199 -18.80 -10.93 7.94
N LEU A 200 -17.97 -11.15 6.91
CA LEU A 200 -17.83 -10.33 5.71
C LEU A 200 -18.31 -11.11 4.48
N ASP A 201 -18.81 -10.41 3.48
CA ASP A 201 -19.17 -10.96 2.18
C ASP A 201 -17.96 -10.95 1.20
N GLY A 202 -16.95 -10.15 1.49
CA GLY A 202 -15.74 -10.01 0.69
C GLY A 202 -14.82 -8.93 1.24
N ALA A 203 -13.84 -8.57 0.43
CA ALA A 203 -12.94 -7.44 0.69
C ALA A 203 -12.44 -6.84 -0.65
N GLU A 204 -11.44 -5.99 -0.60
CA GLU A 204 -10.81 -5.39 -1.78
C GLU A 204 -9.29 -5.36 -1.60
N ASN A 205 -8.56 -5.66 -2.68
CA ASN A 205 -7.11 -5.56 -2.72
C ASN A 205 -6.57 -5.67 -4.15
N ASN A 206 -5.26 -5.42 -4.32
CA ASN A 206 -4.53 -5.75 -5.54
C ASN A 206 -4.35 -7.26 -5.68
N ILE A 207 -4.04 -7.74 -6.90
CA ILE A 207 -3.94 -9.17 -7.20
C ILE A 207 -2.78 -9.85 -6.46
N ILE A 208 -1.66 -9.14 -6.25
CA ILE A 208 -0.48 -9.66 -5.59
C ILE A 208 -0.82 -10.01 -4.14
N THR A 209 -1.31 -9.06 -3.37
CA THR A 209 -1.72 -9.29 -1.97
C THR A 209 -2.86 -10.30 -1.85
N TYR A 210 -3.82 -10.30 -2.79
CA TYR A 210 -4.91 -11.27 -2.80
C TYR A 210 -4.41 -12.72 -2.91
N VAL A 211 -3.39 -12.96 -3.75
CA VAL A 211 -2.79 -14.29 -3.92
C VAL A 211 -1.84 -14.63 -2.77
N ASP A 212 -0.94 -13.72 -2.38
CA ASP A 212 0.02 -13.93 -1.28
C ASP A 212 -0.66 -14.33 0.02
N LEU A 213 -1.79 -13.68 0.33
CA LEU A 213 -2.55 -13.95 1.55
C LEU A 213 -3.66 -15.00 1.35
N VAL A 214 -3.58 -15.77 0.27
CA VAL A 214 -4.47 -16.90 -0.07
C VAL A 214 -5.97 -16.58 0.04
N GLN A 215 -6.34 -15.32 -0.18
CA GLN A 215 -7.73 -14.84 -0.05
C GLN A 215 -8.68 -15.55 -1.03
N TYR A 216 -8.16 -16.09 -2.13
CA TYR A 216 -8.89 -16.86 -3.13
C TYR A 216 -9.58 -18.11 -2.56
N GLU A 217 -9.08 -18.68 -1.46
CA GLU A 217 -9.70 -19.86 -0.84
C GLU A 217 -11.07 -19.54 -0.22
N VAL A 218 -11.28 -18.32 0.23
CA VAL A 218 -12.50 -17.87 0.93
C VAL A 218 -13.35 -16.90 0.11
N ALA A 219 -12.76 -16.27 -0.93
CA ALA A 219 -13.43 -15.31 -1.81
C ALA A 219 -12.93 -15.46 -3.26
N PRO A 220 -13.40 -16.50 -3.99
CA PRO A 220 -12.88 -16.89 -5.29
C PRO A 220 -13.37 -16.02 -6.47
N TYR A 221 -14.19 -15.01 -6.25
CA TYR A 221 -14.68 -14.11 -7.30
C TYR A 221 -13.92 -12.79 -7.23
N TYR A 222 -13.02 -12.55 -8.18
CA TYR A 222 -12.22 -11.33 -8.27
C TYR A 222 -12.76 -10.45 -9.40
N ASN A 223 -13.16 -9.20 -9.06
CA ASN A 223 -13.93 -8.35 -9.96
C ASN A 223 -13.13 -7.08 -10.24
N TYR A 224 -12.74 -6.84 -11.49
CA TYR A 224 -11.90 -5.72 -11.91
C TYR A 224 -12.63 -4.37 -11.81
N THR A 225 -12.79 -3.88 -10.59
CA THR A 225 -13.37 -2.55 -10.32
C THR A 225 -12.35 -1.43 -10.43
N GLY A 226 -11.05 -1.71 -10.25
CA GLY A 226 -9.96 -0.74 -10.36
C GLY A 226 -10.17 0.53 -9.54
N HIS A 227 -10.91 0.42 -8.43
CA HIS A 227 -11.48 1.56 -7.72
C HIS A 227 -10.47 2.36 -6.90
N LEU A 228 -9.32 1.78 -6.58
CA LEU A 228 -8.33 2.41 -5.71
C LEU A 228 -6.92 1.99 -6.12
N MET A 229 -5.99 2.94 -6.14
CA MET A 229 -4.54 2.74 -6.21
C MET A 229 -3.95 3.45 -4.99
N ILE A 230 -4.09 2.82 -3.81
CA ILE A 230 -3.62 3.43 -2.57
C ILE A 230 -2.11 3.29 -2.44
N PRO A 231 -1.39 4.37 -2.07
CA PRO A 231 0.02 4.25 -1.74
C PRO A 231 0.28 3.47 -0.45
N ASP A 232 1.47 2.88 -0.36
CA ASP A 232 2.08 2.42 0.88
C ASP A 232 3.29 3.31 1.18
N GLU A 233 3.28 4.03 2.32
CA GLU A 233 4.30 5.01 2.67
C GLU A 233 5.41 4.38 3.52
N LEU A 234 6.66 4.58 3.10
CA LEU A 234 7.84 4.28 3.87
C LEU A 234 8.09 5.40 4.89
N CYS A 235 7.78 5.12 6.14
CA CYS A 235 7.89 6.06 7.26
C CYS A 235 9.13 5.78 8.10
N ILE A 236 9.82 6.84 8.55
CA ILE A 236 10.93 6.79 9.51
C ILE A 236 10.63 7.68 10.71
N ALA A 237 11.04 7.25 11.90
CA ALA A 237 10.95 8.07 13.12
C ALA A 237 11.82 9.32 12.98
N ASN A 238 11.29 10.49 13.35
CA ASN A 238 12.01 11.76 13.23
C ASN A 238 13.32 11.77 14.02
N ASP A 239 13.32 11.19 15.23
CA ASP A 239 14.51 11.13 16.08
C ASP A 239 15.60 10.23 15.47
N VAL A 240 15.21 9.14 14.79
CA VAL A 240 16.13 8.25 14.07
C VAL A 240 16.76 9.01 12.89
N LEU A 241 15.93 9.67 12.08
CA LEU A 241 16.42 10.47 10.96
C LEU A 241 17.33 11.61 11.43
N ALA A 242 16.95 12.32 12.50
CA ALA A 242 17.74 13.42 13.06
C ALA A 242 19.08 12.98 13.69
N ALA A 243 19.20 11.72 14.10
CA ALA A 243 20.46 11.16 14.63
C ALA A 243 21.48 10.85 13.51
N MET A 244 21.05 10.77 12.26
CA MET A 244 21.96 10.59 11.10
C MET A 244 22.68 11.90 10.76
N SER A 245 23.85 11.80 10.16
CA SER A 245 24.50 12.99 9.58
C SER A 245 23.66 13.56 8.42
N GLU A 246 23.84 14.85 8.10
CA GLU A 246 23.13 15.46 6.96
C GLU A 246 23.43 14.72 5.63
N GLU A 247 24.65 14.20 5.48
CA GLU A 247 25.06 13.39 4.33
C GLU A 247 24.30 12.06 4.28
N ASP A 248 24.18 11.36 5.42
CA ASP A 248 23.47 10.08 5.49
C ASP A 248 21.95 10.26 5.35
N GLN A 249 21.37 11.34 5.89
CA GLN A 249 19.98 11.70 5.65
C GLN A 249 19.68 11.92 4.16
N ALA A 250 20.57 12.65 3.47
CA ALA A 250 20.44 12.89 2.04
C ALA A 250 20.59 11.59 1.25
N ALA A 251 21.53 10.71 1.62
CA ALA A 251 21.70 9.39 1.01
C ALA A 251 20.46 8.52 1.18
N LEU A 252 19.88 8.43 2.39
CA LEU A 252 18.67 7.66 2.64
C LEU A 252 17.48 8.18 1.81
N LYS A 253 17.26 9.49 1.79
CA LYS A 253 16.18 10.11 1.01
C LYS A 253 16.35 9.84 -0.50
N GLN A 254 17.57 9.93 -1.01
CA GLN A 254 17.84 9.66 -2.42
C GLN A 254 17.63 8.18 -2.75
N CYS A 255 18.17 7.26 -1.94
CA CYS A 255 17.95 5.82 -2.15
C CYS A 255 16.46 5.45 -2.09
N ALA A 256 15.69 6.06 -1.17
CA ALA A 256 14.24 5.86 -1.09
C ALA A 256 13.52 6.36 -2.36
N LEU A 257 13.89 7.53 -2.88
CA LEU A 257 13.33 8.05 -4.13
C LEU A 257 13.69 7.16 -5.33
N ASP A 258 14.96 6.73 -5.42
CA ASP A 258 15.45 5.89 -6.52
C ASP A 258 14.83 4.47 -6.50
N SER A 259 14.32 4.02 -5.36
CA SER A 259 13.66 2.73 -5.23
C SER A 259 12.22 2.70 -5.78
N ILE A 260 11.59 3.88 -5.98
CA ILE A 260 10.20 3.96 -6.48
C ILE A 260 10.05 3.34 -7.87
N PRO A 261 10.82 3.74 -8.91
CA PRO A 261 10.71 3.12 -10.22
C PRO A 261 10.96 1.60 -10.20
N TYR A 262 11.95 1.16 -9.42
CA TYR A 262 12.24 -0.27 -9.26
C TYR A 262 11.02 -1.06 -8.74
N MET A 263 10.29 -0.48 -7.76
CA MET A 263 9.07 -1.09 -7.23
C MET A 263 7.98 -1.23 -8.31
N PHE A 264 7.76 -0.19 -9.12
CA PHE A 264 6.75 -0.20 -10.18
C PHE A 264 7.10 -1.22 -11.27
N ASP A 265 8.37 -1.25 -11.73
CA ASP A 265 8.87 -2.21 -12.71
C ASP A 265 8.67 -3.66 -12.22
N LEU A 266 9.05 -3.93 -10.95
CA LEU A 266 8.91 -5.25 -10.35
C LEU A 266 7.44 -5.70 -10.25
N CYS A 267 6.53 -4.80 -9.90
CA CYS A 267 5.10 -5.10 -9.86
C CYS A 267 4.54 -5.42 -11.26
N ASP A 268 4.97 -4.69 -12.28
CA ASP A 268 4.53 -4.93 -13.67
C ASP A 268 4.99 -6.30 -14.18
N GLU A 269 6.26 -6.68 -13.88
CA GLU A 269 6.79 -7.99 -14.24
C GLU A 269 6.02 -9.13 -13.57
N LEU A 270 5.61 -8.97 -12.32
CA LEU A 270 5.00 -10.03 -11.53
C LEU A 270 3.47 -10.16 -11.69
N ARG A 271 2.78 -9.09 -12.07
CA ARG A 271 1.30 -9.06 -12.10
C ARG A 271 0.68 -10.19 -12.92
N ALA A 272 1.20 -10.44 -14.12
CA ALA A 272 0.68 -11.48 -15.00
C ALA A 272 0.86 -12.89 -14.41
N ASP A 273 1.96 -13.12 -13.69
CA ASP A 273 2.23 -14.39 -13.03
C ASP A 273 1.28 -14.63 -11.86
N TYR A 274 0.98 -13.57 -11.07
CA TYR A 274 -0.01 -13.64 -9.99
C TYR A 274 -1.43 -13.89 -10.52
N GLU A 275 -1.83 -13.26 -11.62
CA GLU A 275 -3.10 -13.56 -12.29
C GLU A 275 -3.17 -15.01 -12.77
N ALA A 276 -2.10 -15.51 -13.39
CA ALA A 276 -2.02 -16.90 -13.84
C ALA A 276 -2.13 -17.89 -12.66
N GLN A 277 -1.45 -17.61 -11.54
CA GLN A 277 -1.57 -18.40 -10.32
C GLN A 277 -3.02 -18.40 -9.79
N ALA A 278 -3.67 -17.23 -9.74
CA ALA A 278 -5.05 -17.13 -9.29
C ALA A 278 -6.01 -17.96 -10.19
N VAL A 279 -5.80 -17.97 -11.52
CA VAL A 279 -6.53 -18.85 -12.46
C VAL A 279 -6.32 -20.32 -12.11
N GLU A 280 -5.09 -20.75 -11.86
CA GLU A 280 -4.77 -22.14 -11.47
C GLU A 280 -5.43 -22.54 -10.14
N LYS A 281 -5.62 -21.59 -9.23
CA LYS A 281 -6.33 -21.77 -7.96
C LYS A 281 -7.86 -21.77 -8.09
N GLY A 282 -8.39 -21.56 -9.29
CA GLY A 282 -9.82 -21.59 -9.58
C GLY A 282 -10.55 -20.26 -9.35
N VAL A 283 -9.82 -19.14 -9.30
CA VAL A 283 -10.41 -17.81 -9.23
C VAL A 283 -11.21 -17.51 -10.49
N THR A 284 -12.39 -16.96 -10.30
CA THR A 284 -13.23 -16.43 -11.38
C THR A 284 -13.05 -14.94 -11.48
N PHE A 285 -12.49 -14.47 -12.58
CA PHE A 285 -12.35 -13.06 -12.88
C PHE A 285 -13.57 -12.51 -13.61
N SER A 286 -13.97 -11.29 -13.30
CA SER A 286 -15.10 -10.60 -13.91
C SER A 286 -14.76 -9.14 -14.20
N GLU A 287 -15.13 -8.66 -15.38
CA GLU A 287 -15.08 -7.23 -15.70
C GLU A 287 -16.25 -6.52 -15.02
N ALA A 288 -15.97 -5.39 -14.36
CA ALA A 288 -16.99 -4.58 -13.71
C ALA A 288 -17.35 -3.35 -14.55
N ASP A 289 -18.52 -2.78 -14.30
CA ASP A 289 -18.94 -1.48 -14.84
C ASP A 289 -18.19 -0.36 -14.11
N VAL A 290 -16.88 -0.21 -14.42
CA VAL A 290 -16.00 0.80 -13.82
C VAL A 290 -16.59 2.21 -13.92
N PRO A 291 -17.14 2.66 -15.07
CA PRO A 291 -17.78 3.98 -15.17
C PRO A 291 -18.92 4.19 -14.16
N ALA A 292 -19.73 3.16 -13.89
CA ALA A 292 -20.80 3.26 -12.90
C ALA A 292 -20.26 3.45 -11.48
N PHE A 293 -19.25 2.66 -11.08
CA PHE A 293 -18.58 2.82 -9.78
C PHE A 293 -17.87 4.17 -9.65
N GLN A 294 -17.16 4.59 -10.69
CA GLN A 294 -16.45 5.87 -10.73
C GLN A 294 -17.39 7.07 -10.56
N ALA A 295 -18.55 7.04 -11.22
CA ALA A 295 -19.53 8.10 -11.10
C ALA A 295 -20.04 8.30 -9.66
N LEU A 296 -20.15 7.20 -8.89
CA LEU A 296 -20.58 7.25 -7.49
C LEU A 296 -19.50 7.82 -6.55
N CYS A 297 -18.24 7.75 -6.93
CA CYS A 297 -17.12 8.26 -6.14
C CYS A 297 -16.76 9.73 -6.46
N ALA A 298 -17.31 10.33 -7.51
CA ALA A 298 -16.92 11.64 -8.01
C ALA A 298 -17.04 12.76 -6.94
N ASP A 299 -18.12 12.76 -6.18
CA ASP A 299 -18.35 13.77 -5.12
C ASP A 299 -17.37 13.60 -3.95
N LEU A 300 -16.92 12.37 -3.66
CA LEU A 300 -15.95 12.10 -2.61
C LEU A 300 -14.60 12.72 -2.97
N ILE A 301 -14.12 12.54 -4.20
CA ILE A 301 -12.86 13.15 -4.67
C ILE A 301 -12.91 14.66 -4.52
N GLN A 302 -14.00 15.31 -4.99
CA GLN A 302 -14.16 16.76 -4.91
C GLN A 302 -14.23 17.26 -3.46
N THR A 303 -14.88 16.49 -2.58
CA THR A 303 -14.97 16.80 -1.16
C THR A 303 -13.60 16.79 -0.50
N VAL A 304 -12.78 15.79 -0.79
CA VAL A 304 -11.43 15.68 -0.23
C VAL A 304 -10.51 16.76 -0.81
N ALA A 305 -10.52 16.97 -2.12
CA ALA A 305 -9.71 17.99 -2.77
C ALA A 305 -10.02 19.41 -2.24
N GLY A 306 -11.31 19.71 -2.03
CA GLY A 306 -11.76 21.01 -1.55
C GLY A 306 -11.64 21.26 -0.03
N ARG A 307 -11.03 20.38 0.76
CA ARG A 307 -10.89 20.54 2.23
C ARG A 307 -10.07 21.77 2.60
N ASN A 308 -8.96 21.99 1.92
CA ASN A 308 -8.06 23.13 2.15
C ASN A 308 -7.16 23.37 0.93
N GLU A 309 -6.28 24.38 1.02
CA GLU A 309 -5.37 24.76 -0.08
C GLU A 309 -4.36 23.65 -0.41
N LEU A 310 -3.86 22.89 0.58
CA LEU A 310 -2.91 21.83 0.37
C LEU A 310 -3.53 20.66 -0.39
N THR A 311 -4.70 20.17 0.04
CA THR A 311 -5.38 19.07 -0.65
C THR A 311 -5.77 19.44 -2.08
N GLN A 312 -6.17 20.70 -2.33
CA GLN A 312 -6.45 21.18 -3.68
C GLN A 312 -5.17 21.26 -4.51
N SER A 313 -4.08 21.77 -3.96
CA SER A 313 -2.78 21.84 -4.64
C SER A 313 -2.26 20.45 -5.03
N VAL A 314 -2.36 19.48 -4.12
CA VAL A 314 -1.97 18.09 -4.38
C VAL A 314 -2.86 17.48 -5.47
N TYR A 315 -4.17 17.71 -5.42
CA TYR A 315 -5.08 17.24 -6.47
C TYR A 315 -4.73 17.82 -7.84
N ASP A 316 -4.48 19.12 -7.92
CA ASP A 316 -4.07 19.79 -9.16
C ASP A 316 -2.71 19.26 -9.65
N ALA A 317 -1.78 18.96 -8.72
CA ALA A 317 -0.50 18.35 -9.03
C ALA A 317 -0.67 16.95 -9.63
N ILE A 318 -1.53 16.10 -9.04
CA ILE A 318 -1.86 14.78 -9.60
C ILE A 318 -2.42 14.93 -11.02
N LEU A 319 -3.40 15.81 -11.23
CA LEU A 319 -3.99 16.03 -12.55
C LEU A 319 -2.98 16.52 -13.60
N SER A 320 -1.94 17.22 -13.18
CA SER A 320 -0.91 17.78 -14.09
C SER A 320 0.09 16.73 -14.59
N GLU A 321 0.13 15.53 -14.01
CA GLU A 321 0.98 14.40 -14.43
C GLU A 321 0.27 13.41 -15.37
N ARG A 322 -0.98 13.66 -15.74
CA ARG A 322 -1.79 12.87 -16.69
C ARG A 322 -1.20 12.75 -18.08
#